data_6f0aa1dfbd8e74ec76f08c4358e5db3e
#
_entry.id   6f0aa1dfbd8e74ec76f08c4358e5db3e
#
_cell.length_a   1.000
_cell.length_b   1.000
_cell.length_c   1.000
_cell.angle_alpha   90.00
_cell.angle_beta   90.00
_cell.angle_gamma   90.00
#
_symmetry.space_group_name_H-M   'P 1'
#
loop_
_entity.id
_entity.type
_entity.pdbx_description
1 polymer ?
#
loop_
_entity_poly.entity_id
_entity_poly.type
_entity_poly.pdbx_seq_one_letter_code
_entity_poly.pdbx_strand_id
1 'polypeptide(L)'
;MSLVELSAVELRRRIGNKQLSPVELMQACINQIEKYNPAVNAVCATDYERALATAREAEAAVMRGDALPALHGLPLGVKDLQATAGLLSTSGNVRLRGHVPDKDVSYVARMRQAGAIVTAKTNTPDMGAGANTRNPVWGATGNPFNPSLNAGGSSGGSATALACDMFPLCTGSDTGGSLRIPAALNGVVGLRPSPGLVAN
;
A
#
# COMPACT_ATOMS: atom_id res chain seq x y z
N MET A 1 9.32 -19.62 -7.30
CA MET A 1 8.35 -18.61 -6.81
C MET A 1 9.15 -17.47 -6.24
N SER A 2 9.00 -16.29 -6.80
CA SER A 2 9.67 -15.08 -6.33
C SER A 2 9.18 -14.71 -4.93
N LEU A 3 10.01 -13.99 -4.14
CA LEU A 3 9.66 -13.55 -2.80
C LEU A 3 8.37 -12.70 -2.78
N VAL A 4 8.20 -11.82 -3.76
CA VAL A 4 7.04 -10.91 -3.85
C VAL A 4 5.73 -11.60 -4.27
N GLU A 5 5.78 -12.82 -4.78
CA GLU A 5 4.61 -13.65 -5.13
C GLU A 5 4.03 -14.40 -3.91
N LEU A 6 4.70 -14.36 -2.76
CA LEU A 6 4.24 -15.03 -1.56
C LEU A 6 3.09 -14.24 -0.89
N SER A 7 2.13 -14.97 -0.31
CA SER A 7 1.06 -14.32 0.46
C SER A 7 1.61 -13.59 1.69
N ALA A 8 0.92 -12.54 2.13
CA ALA A 8 1.26 -11.81 3.36
C ALA A 8 1.36 -12.72 4.58
N VAL A 9 0.53 -13.76 4.67
CA VAL A 9 0.55 -14.78 5.74
C VAL A 9 1.87 -15.55 5.71
N GLU A 10 2.28 -16.03 4.54
CA GLU A 10 3.52 -16.79 4.36
C GLU A 10 4.75 -15.90 4.62
N LEU A 11 4.76 -14.67 4.11
CA LEU A 11 5.81 -13.69 4.38
C LEU A 11 5.96 -13.43 5.88
N ARG A 12 4.83 -13.15 6.57
CA ARG A 12 4.83 -12.92 8.01
C ARG A 12 5.32 -14.16 8.81
N ARG A 13 4.92 -15.36 8.39
CA ARG A 13 5.38 -16.62 8.99
C ARG A 13 6.90 -16.78 8.84
N ARG A 14 7.44 -16.56 7.65
CA ARG A 14 8.89 -16.65 7.37
C ARG A 14 9.69 -15.63 8.17
N ILE A 15 9.20 -14.39 8.27
CA ILE A 15 9.83 -13.37 9.12
C ILE A 15 9.88 -13.84 10.57
N GLY A 16 8.77 -14.33 11.13
CA GLY A 16 8.72 -14.82 12.51
C GLY A 16 9.63 -16.01 12.77
N ASN A 17 9.86 -16.85 11.77
CA ASN A 17 10.73 -18.03 11.83
C ASN A 17 12.19 -17.71 11.49
N LYS A 18 12.58 -16.43 11.31
CA LYS A 18 13.92 -16.01 10.91
C LYS A 18 14.37 -16.57 9.54
N GLN A 19 13.41 -16.88 8.66
CA GLN A 19 13.64 -17.44 7.31
C GLN A 19 13.61 -16.35 6.23
N LEU A 20 13.24 -15.14 6.60
CA LEU A 20 13.14 -13.97 5.72
C LEU A 20 13.41 -12.70 6.53
N SER A 21 14.31 -11.86 6.04
CA SER A 21 14.55 -10.53 6.60
C SER A 21 13.45 -9.54 6.17
N PRO A 22 12.89 -8.73 7.10
CA PRO A 22 12.07 -7.58 6.74
C PRO A 22 12.77 -6.61 5.78
N VAL A 23 14.10 -6.47 5.87
CA VAL A 23 14.89 -5.61 4.97
C VAL A 23 14.94 -6.20 3.57
N GLU A 24 15.18 -7.51 3.45
CA GLU A 24 15.16 -8.21 2.17
C GLU A 24 13.80 -8.11 1.47
N LEU A 25 12.70 -8.30 2.23
CA LEU A 25 11.36 -8.14 1.71
C LEU A 25 11.08 -6.70 1.25
N MET A 26 11.47 -5.70 2.06
CA MET A 26 11.30 -4.30 1.72
C MET A 26 12.04 -3.95 0.44
N GLN A 27 13.30 -4.38 0.30
CA GLN A 27 14.07 -4.14 -0.92
C GLN A 27 13.47 -4.82 -2.14
N ALA A 28 12.93 -6.04 -1.99
CA ALA A 28 12.24 -6.73 -3.08
C ALA A 28 10.98 -5.96 -3.53
N CYS A 29 10.19 -5.42 -2.60
CA CYS A 29 9.04 -4.58 -2.92
C CYS A 29 9.46 -3.26 -3.61
N ILE A 30 10.50 -2.60 -3.15
CA ILE A 30 11.03 -1.37 -3.78
C ILE A 30 11.46 -1.66 -5.22
N ASN A 31 12.23 -2.73 -5.45
CA ASN A 31 12.66 -3.13 -6.79
C ASN A 31 11.46 -3.41 -7.72
N GLN A 32 10.40 -4.02 -7.18
CA GLN A 32 9.17 -4.29 -7.93
C GLN A 32 8.43 -2.98 -8.29
N ILE A 33 8.38 -2.02 -7.36
CA ILE A 33 7.82 -0.69 -7.62
C ILE A 33 8.62 0.01 -8.73
N GLU A 34 9.94 0.07 -8.61
CA GLU A 34 10.81 0.73 -9.60
C GLU A 34 10.68 0.10 -10.99
N LYS A 35 10.49 -1.21 -11.04
CA LYS A 35 10.33 -1.96 -12.31
C LYS A 35 9.01 -1.68 -13.02
N TYR A 36 7.88 -1.71 -12.31
CA TYR A 36 6.57 -1.70 -12.94
C TYR A 36 5.83 -0.36 -12.83
N ASN A 37 6.09 0.44 -11.80
CA ASN A 37 5.37 1.69 -11.59
C ASN A 37 5.49 2.71 -12.73
N PRO A 38 6.61 2.80 -13.47
CA PRO A 38 6.69 3.67 -14.64
C PRO A 38 5.66 3.38 -15.73
N ALA A 39 5.21 2.13 -15.84
CA ALA A 39 4.21 1.73 -16.83
C ALA A 39 2.77 1.89 -16.32
N VAL A 40 2.53 1.65 -15.03
CA VAL A 40 1.16 1.58 -14.48
C VAL A 40 0.77 2.76 -13.58
N ASN A 41 1.72 3.53 -13.07
CA ASN A 41 1.50 4.70 -12.19
C ASN A 41 0.56 4.40 -11.02
N ALA A 42 0.83 3.30 -10.32
CA ALA A 42 0.05 2.83 -9.18
C ALA A 42 0.48 3.48 -7.85
N VAL A 43 1.77 3.73 -7.70
CA VAL A 43 2.42 4.32 -6.52
C VAL A 43 2.78 5.77 -6.83
N CYS A 44 2.41 6.70 -5.95
CA CYS A 44 2.51 8.13 -6.24
C CYS A 44 3.43 8.92 -5.28
N ALA A 45 3.57 8.52 -4.02
CA ALA A 45 4.52 9.14 -3.08
C ALA A 45 5.22 8.06 -2.27
N THR A 46 6.54 8.19 -2.09
CA THR A 46 7.38 7.19 -1.42
C THR A 46 8.28 7.83 -0.38
N ASP A 47 8.68 7.03 0.61
CA ASP A 47 9.75 7.34 1.55
C ASP A 47 10.51 6.04 1.84
N TYR A 48 11.33 5.64 0.88
CA TYR A 48 12.07 4.38 0.94
C TYR A 48 13.14 4.37 2.04
N GLU A 49 13.73 5.53 2.33
CA GLU A 49 14.74 5.62 3.38
C GLU A 49 14.14 5.29 4.75
N ARG A 50 13.02 5.93 5.09
CA ARG A 50 12.29 5.65 6.33
C ARG A 50 11.75 4.23 6.37
N ALA A 51 11.23 3.72 5.26
CA ALA A 51 10.72 2.35 5.17
C ALA A 51 11.83 1.31 5.43
N LEU A 52 13.02 1.50 4.85
CA LEU A 52 14.18 0.64 5.10
C LEU A 52 14.72 0.78 6.52
N ALA A 53 14.73 1.98 7.11
CA ALA A 53 15.10 2.16 8.51
C ALA A 53 14.15 1.39 9.43
N THR A 54 12.83 1.50 9.23
CA THR A 54 11.83 0.75 9.99
C THR A 54 11.95 -0.76 9.76
N ALA A 55 12.31 -1.20 8.55
CA ALA A 55 12.54 -2.61 8.26
C ALA A 55 13.76 -3.17 9.04
N ARG A 56 14.84 -2.39 9.19
CA ARG A 56 15.99 -2.77 10.03
C ARG A 56 15.61 -2.88 11.52
N GLU A 57 14.78 -1.97 12.02
CA GLU A 57 14.25 -2.05 13.40
C GLU A 57 13.40 -3.31 13.59
N ALA A 58 12.54 -3.63 12.60
CA ALA A 58 11.74 -4.85 12.61
C ALA A 58 12.61 -6.12 12.58
N GLU A 59 13.66 -6.15 11.77
CA GLU A 59 14.62 -7.25 11.73
C GLU A 59 15.33 -7.43 13.09
N ALA A 60 15.79 -6.34 13.67
CA ALA A 60 16.44 -6.36 14.99
C ALA A 60 15.52 -6.93 16.09
N ALA A 61 14.22 -6.60 16.07
CA ALA A 61 13.23 -7.16 16.99
C ALA A 61 13.07 -8.69 16.82
N VAL A 62 13.03 -9.18 15.57
CA VAL A 62 13.02 -10.62 15.25
C VAL A 62 14.26 -11.31 15.81
N MET A 63 15.43 -10.70 15.63
CA MET A 63 16.70 -11.30 16.08
C MET A 63 16.80 -11.36 17.60
N ARG A 64 16.27 -10.36 18.32
CA ARG A 64 16.18 -10.39 19.80
C ARG A 64 15.19 -11.42 20.33
N GLY A 65 14.26 -11.91 19.52
CA GLY A 65 13.19 -12.81 19.95
C GLY A 65 12.02 -12.09 20.62
N ASP A 66 11.81 -10.82 20.29
CA ASP A 66 10.69 -10.03 20.81
C ASP A 66 9.33 -10.63 20.40
N ALA A 67 8.27 -10.34 21.16
CA ALA A 67 6.90 -10.67 20.75
C ALA A 67 6.53 -9.84 19.51
N LEU A 68 6.26 -10.54 18.41
CA LEU A 68 6.04 -9.88 17.11
C LEU A 68 4.54 -9.68 16.84
N PRO A 69 4.08 -8.44 16.56
CA PRO A 69 2.69 -8.18 16.21
C PRO A 69 2.29 -8.81 14.86
N ALA A 70 0.97 -8.82 14.56
CA ALA A 70 0.39 -9.59 13.47
C ALA A 70 0.91 -9.24 12.07
N LEU A 71 1.25 -7.97 11.81
CA LEU A 71 1.72 -7.48 10.52
C LEU A 71 3.23 -7.16 10.53
N HIS A 72 3.96 -7.65 11.53
CA HIS A 72 5.36 -7.29 11.76
C HIS A 72 6.23 -7.49 10.52
N GLY A 73 6.88 -6.39 10.09
CA GLY A 73 7.83 -6.39 8.99
C GLY A 73 7.22 -6.42 7.59
N LEU A 74 5.90 -6.39 7.45
CA LEU A 74 5.23 -6.40 6.15
C LEU A 74 5.18 -4.99 5.54
N PRO A 75 5.67 -4.77 4.31
CA PRO A 75 5.46 -3.54 3.55
C PRO A 75 3.99 -3.26 3.28
N LEU A 76 3.57 -1.99 3.41
CA LEU A 76 2.20 -1.55 3.26
C LEU A 76 2.11 -0.35 2.31
N GLY A 77 1.30 -0.49 1.25
CA GLY A 77 0.85 0.63 0.42
C GLY A 77 -0.40 1.27 1.01
N VAL A 78 -0.39 2.60 1.19
CA VAL A 78 -1.53 3.33 1.77
C VAL A 78 -2.19 4.20 0.71
N LYS A 79 -3.49 4.02 0.48
CA LYS A 79 -4.27 4.84 -0.48
C LYS A 79 -4.08 6.33 -0.20
N ASP A 80 -3.85 7.14 -1.22
CA ASP A 80 -3.59 8.58 -1.09
C ASP A 80 -4.82 9.41 -0.70
N LEU A 81 -5.91 8.79 -0.31
CA LEU A 81 -7.05 9.42 0.35
C LEU A 81 -6.94 9.43 1.88
N GLN A 82 -5.93 8.80 2.43
CA GLN A 82 -5.78 8.51 3.85
C GLN A 82 -4.59 9.28 4.41
N ALA A 83 -4.82 10.19 5.34
CA ALA A 83 -3.76 10.95 5.98
C ALA A 83 -2.74 9.99 6.61
N THR A 84 -1.47 10.21 6.30
CA THR A 84 -0.36 9.34 6.70
C THR A 84 0.78 10.22 7.21
N ALA A 85 1.09 10.12 8.49
CA ALA A 85 2.07 10.97 9.16
C ALA A 85 3.44 10.94 8.46
N GLY A 86 3.95 12.14 8.15
CA GLY A 86 5.25 12.33 7.55
C GLY A 86 5.38 11.87 6.10
N LEU A 87 4.28 11.50 5.42
CA LEU A 87 4.30 11.10 4.02
C LEU A 87 3.32 11.96 3.22
N LEU A 88 3.77 12.50 2.09
CA LEU A 88 2.97 13.35 1.21
C LEU A 88 1.63 12.69 0.91
N SER A 89 0.54 13.40 1.21
CA SER A 89 -0.85 12.90 1.12
C SER A 89 -1.71 13.93 0.43
N THR A 90 -1.91 13.75 -0.89
CA THR A 90 -2.52 14.77 -1.74
C THR A 90 -4.02 14.56 -1.99
N SER A 91 -4.55 13.37 -1.71
CA SER A 91 -5.89 12.96 -2.13
C SER A 91 -6.14 13.16 -3.63
N GLY A 92 -5.10 13.18 -4.46
CA GLY A 92 -5.17 13.50 -5.89
C GLY A 92 -5.57 14.94 -6.21
N ASN A 93 -5.63 15.84 -5.20
CA ASN A 93 -6.10 17.22 -5.34
C ASN A 93 -4.95 18.23 -5.41
N VAL A 94 -5.00 19.14 -6.38
CA VAL A 94 -3.95 20.15 -6.60
C VAL A 94 -3.72 21.08 -5.43
N ARG A 95 -4.74 21.32 -4.61
CA ARG A 95 -4.64 22.17 -3.41
C ARG A 95 -3.84 21.51 -2.28
N LEU A 96 -3.67 20.18 -2.35
CA LEU A 96 -2.95 19.38 -1.36
C LEU A 96 -1.58 18.89 -1.87
N ARG A 97 -1.06 19.42 -2.96
CA ARG A 97 0.23 18.98 -3.57
C ARG A 97 1.44 18.96 -2.63
N GLY A 98 1.44 19.80 -1.61
CA GLY A 98 2.52 19.88 -0.61
C GLY A 98 2.09 19.41 0.78
N HIS A 99 0.89 18.81 0.92
CA HIS A 99 0.35 18.46 2.21
C HIS A 99 0.99 17.19 2.78
N VAL A 100 1.69 17.34 3.91
CA VAL A 100 2.24 16.23 4.69
C VAL A 100 1.54 16.23 6.05
N PRO A 101 0.68 15.24 6.34
CA PRO A 101 0.01 15.15 7.63
C PRO A 101 0.98 14.94 8.79
N ASP A 102 0.64 15.47 9.96
CA ASP A 102 1.34 15.23 11.23
C ASP A 102 0.85 13.96 11.95
N LYS A 103 -0.31 13.44 11.55
CA LYS A 103 -0.97 12.27 12.16
C LYS A 103 -1.50 11.30 11.11
N ASP A 104 -1.43 10.02 11.45
CA ASP A 104 -2.12 8.97 10.70
C ASP A 104 -3.62 9.01 10.98
N VAL A 105 -4.46 8.64 10.00
CA VAL A 105 -5.83 8.22 10.30
C VAL A 105 -5.83 6.97 11.19
N SER A 106 -6.89 6.79 11.99
CA SER A 106 -6.95 5.81 13.07
C SER A 106 -6.54 4.38 12.67
N TYR A 107 -7.00 3.89 11.53
CA TYR A 107 -6.68 2.53 11.09
C TYR A 107 -5.27 2.40 10.49
N VAL A 108 -4.70 3.44 9.88
CA VAL A 108 -3.28 3.44 9.47
C VAL A 108 -2.38 3.37 10.70
N ALA A 109 -2.69 4.17 11.75
CA ALA A 109 -1.99 4.09 13.02
C ALA A 109 -2.05 2.69 13.64
N ARG A 110 -3.23 2.04 13.60
CA ARG A 110 -3.39 0.65 14.08
C ARG A 110 -2.59 -0.36 13.26
N MET A 111 -2.51 -0.18 11.93
CA MET A 111 -1.68 -1.05 11.08
C MET A 111 -0.18 -0.90 11.41
N ARG A 112 0.30 0.33 11.66
CA ARG A 112 1.67 0.55 12.16
C ARG A 112 1.89 -0.11 13.53
N GLN A 113 0.95 0.04 14.46
CA GLN A 113 1.01 -0.63 15.77
C GLN A 113 1.02 -2.16 15.64
N ALA A 114 0.33 -2.69 14.63
CA ALA A 114 0.37 -4.11 14.29
C ALA A 114 1.67 -4.52 13.57
N GLY A 115 2.62 -3.59 13.37
CA GLY A 115 3.95 -3.84 12.82
C GLY A 115 4.08 -3.71 11.31
N ALA A 116 3.04 -3.24 10.59
CA ALA A 116 3.15 -2.96 9.16
C ALA A 116 4.06 -1.75 8.90
N ILE A 117 4.87 -1.82 7.85
CA ILE A 117 5.78 -0.76 7.45
C ILE A 117 5.16 0.04 6.31
N VAL A 118 4.64 1.24 6.62
CA VAL A 118 4.11 2.14 5.59
C VAL A 118 5.25 2.59 4.69
N THR A 119 5.17 2.23 3.42
CA THR A 119 6.25 2.40 2.45
C THR A 119 5.94 3.50 1.43
N ALA A 120 4.69 3.59 1.01
CA ALA A 120 4.29 4.49 -0.07
C ALA A 120 2.79 4.83 -0.04
N LYS A 121 2.41 5.85 -0.81
CA LYS A 121 1.02 6.16 -1.16
C LYS A 121 0.66 5.52 -2.49
N THR A 122 -0.55 4.99 -2.59
CA THR A 122 -1.11 4.45 -3.83
C THR A 122 -2.15 5.40 -4.42
N ASN A 123 -2.18 5.52 -5.74
CA ASN A 123 -2.96 6.51 -6.46
C ASN A 123 -4.48 6.35 -6.27
N THR A 124 -5.20 7.48 -6.34
CA THR A 124 -6.67 7.59 -6.17
C THR A 124 -7.19 8.67 -7.12
N PRO A 125 -8.46 8.69 -7.56
CA PRO A 125 -9.02 9.88 -8.21
C PRO A 125 -9.07 11.08 -7.26
N ASP A 126 -9.22 12.27 -7.80
CA ASP A 126 -9.33 13.52 -7.03
C ASP A 126 -10.38 13.37 -5.92
N MET A 127 -9.98 13.58 -4.66
CA MET A 127 -10.78 13.41 -3.45
C MET A 127 -11.49 12.04 -3.35
N GLY A 128 -10.99 11.02 -4.03
CA GLY A 128 -11.62 9.70 -4.07
C GLY A 128 -12.90 9.62 -4.89
N ALA A 129 -13.26 10.69 -5.60
CA ALA A 129 -14.51 10.79 -6.35
C ALA A 129 -14.38 10.17 -7.75
N GLY A 130 -14.92 8.97 -7.93
CA GLY A 130 -15.00 8.31 -9.23
C GLY A 130 -14.57 6.85 -9.23
N ALA A 131 -15.03 6.13 -10.25
CA ALA A 131 -14.75 4.71 -10.47
C ALA A 131 -13.52 4.48 -11.39
N ASN A 132 -12.74 5.55 -11.66
CA ASN A 132 -11.53 5.49 -12.46
C ASN A 132 -10.42 6.28 -11.75
N THR A 133 -9.29 5.66 -11.49
CA THR A 133 -8.15 6.26 -10.79
C THR A 133 -7.37 7.18 -11.73
N ARG A 134 -7.75 8.46 -11.67
CA ARG A 134 -7.16 9.53 -12.44
C ARG A 134 -7.30 10.85 -11.69
N ASN A 135 -6.22 11.65 -11.63
CA ASN A 135 -6.26 12.96 -10.99
C ASN A 135 -5.21 13.92 -11.61
N PRO A 136 -5.33 15.23 -11.35
CA PRO A 136 -4.42 16.24 -11.94
C PRO A 136 -3.05 16.32 -11.24
N VAL A 137 -2.83 15.64 -10.12
CA VAL A 137 -1.55 15.66 -9.39
C VAL A 137 -0.61 14.58 -9.91
N TRP A 138 -1.11 13.35 -10.04
CA TRP A 138 -0.33 12.15 -10.33
C TRP A 138 -0.63 11.54 -11.70
N GLY A 139 -1.72 11.94 -12.35
CA GLY A 139 -2.17 11.33 -13.61
C GLY A 139 -3.05 10.11 -13.41
N ALA A 140 -3.12 9.25 -14.42
CA ALA A 140 -3.94 8.05 -14.44
C ALA A 140 -3.14 6.81 -14.01
N THR A 141 -3.81 5.88 -13.32
CA THR A 141 -3.28 4.54 -13.07
C THR A 141 -3.80 3.59 -14.15
N GLY A 142 -2.89 2.89 -14.80
CA GLY A 142 -3.18 1.85 -15.79
C GLY A 142 -3.50 0.50 -15.16
N ASN A 143 -4.25 -0.32 -15.90
CA ASN A 143 -4.53 -1.70 -15.51
C ASN A 143 -3.27 -2.57 -15.63
N PRO A 144 -2.97 -3.50 -14.70
CA PRO A 144 -1.74 -4.30 -14.72
C PRO A 144 -1.61 -5.21 -15.94
N PHE A 145 -2.73 -5.67 -16.52
CA PHE A 145 -2.75 -6.54 -17.70
C PHE A 145 -2.62 -5.76 -19.02
N ASN A 146 -3.10 -4.51 -19.04
CA ASN A 146 -2.96 -3.58 -20.16
C ASN A 146 -2.96 -2.14 -19.63
N PRO A 147 -1.79 -1.48 -19.51
CA PRO A 147 -1.67 -0.13 -18.96
C PRO A 147 -2.43 0.97 -19.74
N SER A 148 -2.90 0.70 -20.96
CA SER A 148 -3.75 1.64 -21.72
C SER A 148 -5.21 1.66 -21.23
N LEU A 149 -5.62 0.65 -20.46
CA LEU A 149 -6.94 0.55 -19.85
C LEU A 149 -6.92 1.13 -18.43
N ASN A 150 -8.09 1.53 -17.91
CA ASN A 150 -8.19 2.03 -16.56
C ASN A 150 -8.13 0.91 -15.51
N ALA A 151 -7.59 1.24 -14.34
CA ALA A 151 -7.47 0.32 -13.19
C ALA A 151 -8.74 0.24 -12.33
N GLY A 152 -9.81 0.93 -12.71
CA GLY A 152 -10.95 1.14 -11.82
C GLY A 152 -10.63 2.14 -10.72
N GLY A 153 -11.55 2.30 -9.78
CA GLY A 153 -11.43 3.27 -8.70
C GLY A 153 -12.49 3.11 -7.59
N SER A 154 -12.28 3.83 -6.54
CA SER A 154 -11.25 4.85 -6.30
C SER A 154 -9.94 4.31 -5.73
N SER A 155 -9.82 3.02 -5.38
CA SER A 155 -8.58 2.38 -4.89
C SER A 155 -7.79 1.69 -6.02
N GLY A 156 -7.77 2.28 -7.23
CA GLY A 156 -7.12 1.66 -8.40
C GLY A 156 -5.60 1.52 -8.24
N GLY A 157 -4.93 2.53 -7.68
CA GLY A 157 -3.51 2.43 -7.38
C GLY A 157 -3.17 1.27 -6.44
N SER A 158 -3.99 1.06 -5.40
CA SER A 158 -3.80 -0.07 -4.47
C SER A 158 -4.00 -1.42 -5.16
N ALA A 159 -5.05 -1.56 -5.98
CA ALA A 159 -5.33 -2.80 -6.68
C ALA A 159 -4.26 -3.13 -7.73
N THR A 160 -3.83 -2.13 -8.52
CA THR A 160 -2.75 -2.32 -9.50
C THR A 160 -1.41 -2.64 -8.81
N ALA A 161 -1.09 -1.97 -7.70
CA ALA A 161 0.13 -2.24 -6.95
C ALA A 161 0.17 -3.67 -6.39
N LEU A 162 -0.97 -4.19 -5.90
CA LEU A 162 -1.10 -5.59 -5.48
C LEU A 162 -0.95 -6.55 -6.66
N ALA A 163 -1.60 -6.29 -7.80
CA ALA A 163 -1.54 -7.15 -8.98
C ALA A 163 -0.15 -7.17 -9.66
N CYS A 164 0.67 -6.14 -9.44
CA CYS A 164 2.06 -6.10 -9.87
C CYS A 164 3.05 -6.55 -8.78
N ASP A 165 2.58 -7.19 -7.72
CA ASP A 165 3.39 -7.69 -6.59
C ASP A 165 4.29 -6.62 -5.95
N MET A 166 3.89 -5.34 -6.00
CA MET A 166 4.63 -4.23 -5.39
C MET A 166 4.52 -4.24 -3.87
N PHE A 167 3.41 -4.77 -3.35
CA PHE A 167 3.13 -4.89 -1.92
C PHE A 167 2.36 -6.17 -1.63
N PRO A 168 2.59 -6.81 -0.46
CA PRO A 168 1.75 -7.91 0.00
C PRO A 168 0.39 -7.43 0.54
N LEU A 169 0.29 -6.16 0.93
CA LEU A 169 -0.90 -5.54 1.49
C LEU A 169 -1.02 -4.08 1.04
N CYS A 170 -2.24 -3.66 0.75
CA CYS A 170 -2.59 -2.25 0.53
C CYS A 170 -3.86 -1.88 1.28
N THR A 171 -3.98 -0.61 1.67
CA THR A 171 -5.25 -0.08 2.15
C THR A 171 -6.13 0.39 0.99
N GLY A 172 -7.44 0.45 1.21
CA GLY A 172 -8.41 1.02 0.30
C GLY A 172 -9.59 1.60 1.08
N SER A 173 -10.59 2.10 0.37
CA SER A 173 -11.87 2.55 0.93
C SER A 173 -13.00 2.22 -0.04
N ASP A 174 -14.22 2.04 0.47
CA ASP A 174 -15.37 1.64 -0.35
C ASP A 174 -16.66 2.22 0.19
N THR A 175 -17.11 3.32 -0.40
CA THR A 175 -18.47 3.86 -0.17
C THR A 175 -19.45 3.29 -1.19
N GLY A 176 -19.09 3.27 -2.48
CA GLY A 176 -19.94 2.84 -3.60
C GLY A 176 -19.30 1.77 -4.50
N GLY A 177 -18.33 0.97 -4.00
CA GLY A 177 -17.63 -0.04 -4.81
C GLY A 177 -16.13 0.20 -4.94
N SER A 178 -15.59 1.24 -4.27
CA SER A 178 -14.21 1.69 -4.49
C SER A 178 -13.09 0.75 -4.01
N LEU A 179 -13.40 -0.35 -3.35
CA LEU A 179 -12.52 -1.52 -3.15
C LEU A 179 -12.83 -2.62 -4.17
N ARG A 180 -14.11 -2.95 -4.31
CA ARG A 180 -14.58 -4.10 -5.10
C ARG A 180 -14.40 -3.90 -6.60
N ILE A 181 -14.69 -2.70 -7.12
CA ILE A 181 -14.52 -2.37 -8.54
C ILE A 181 -13.06 -2.54 -8.98
N PRO A 182 -12.07 -1.85 -8.37
CA PRO A 182 -10.69 -2.03 -8.79
C PRO A 182 -10.17 -3.44 -8.50
N ALA A 183 -10.58 -4.09 -7.42
CA ALA A 183 -10.19 -5.48 -7.15
C ALA A 183 -10.63 -6.43 -8.27
N ALA A 184 -11.87 -6.32 -8.74
CA ALA A 184 -12.38 -7.12 -9.85
C ALA A 184 -11.63 -6.85 -11.17
N LEU A 185 -11.33 -5.57 -11.48
CA LEU A 185 -10.64 -5.20 -12.72
C LEU A 185 -9.16 -5.58 -12.73
N ASN A 186 -8.53 -5.70 -11.58
CA ASN A 186 -7.11 -6.02 -11.46
C ASN A 186 -6.83 -7.46 -11.01
N GLY A 187 -7.87 -8.29 -10.83
CA GLY A 187 -7.72 -9.70 -10.46
C GLY A 187 -7.18 -9.93 -9.03
N VAL A 188 -7.45 -9.02 -8.09
CA VAL A 188 -6.98 -9.11 -6.70
C VAL A 188 -8.14 -9.22 -5.71
N VAL A 189 -7.84 -9.62 -4.47
CA VAL A 189 -8.83 -9.69 -3.40
C VAL A 189 -9.11 -8.29 -2.84
N GLY A 190 -10.37 -7.86 -2.88
CA GLY A 190 -10.86 -6.63 -2.26
C GLY A 190 -11.81 -6.95 -1.11
N LEU A 191 -11.38 -6.72 0.13
CA LEU A 191 -12.18 -6.94 1.32
C LEU A 191 -12.85 -5.63 1.77
N ARG A 192 -14.18 -5.56 1.68
CA ARG A 192 -14.97 -4.51 2.30
C ARG A 192 -15.61 -5.06 3.58
N PRO A 193 -15.20 -4.61 4.77
CA PRO A 193 -15.78 -5.04 6.03
C PRO A 193 -17.22 -4.52 6.18
N SER A 194 -17.97 -5.14 7.08
CA SER A 194 -19.29 -4.64 7.47
C SER A 194 -19.18 -3.25 8.13
N PRO A 195 -20.19 -2.38 7.97
CA PRO A 195 -20.20 -1.08 8.65
C PRO A 195 -19.98 -1.22 10.17
N GLY A 196 -19.20 -0.32 10.74
CA GLY A 196 -18.89 -0.30 12.16
C GLY A 196 -17.71 -1.15 12.62
N LEU A 197 -17.13 -2.00 11.75
CA LEU A 197 -15.94 -2.80 12.11
C LEU A 197 -14.63 -2.01 12.02
N VAL A 198 -14.56 -1.01 11.15
CA VAL A 198 -13.40 -0.12 11.03
C VAL A 198 -13.84 1.28 11.44
N ALA A 199 -13.12 1.85 12.41
CA ALA A 199 -13.37 3.22 12.87
C ALA A 199 -13.00 4.23 11.76
N ASN A 200 -13.86 5.21 11.55
CA ASN A 200 -13.60 6.38 10.70
C ASN A 200 -12.83 7.46 11.46
#